data_cd6c8eb004cf37b0044313eecc98609f
#
_entry.id   cd6c8eb004cf37b0044313eecc98609f
#
_cell.length_a   1.000
_cell.length_b   1.000
_cell.length_c   1.000
_cell.angle_alpha   90.00
_cell.angle_beta   90.00
_cell.angle_gamma   90.00
#
_symmetry.space_group_name_H-M   'P 1'
#
loop_
_entity.id
_entity.type
_entity.pdbx_description
1 polymer ?
#
loop_
_entity_poly.entity_id
_entity_poly.type
_entity_poly.pdbx_seq_one_letter_code
_entity_poly.pdbx_strand_id
1 'polypeptide(L)' 'MDDMRAKIFIEADEAGIKVEVNGAPAIIMFFLGQVMVDLSKTSDIPLEDIREMLAKSIQIWSED' A
#
# COMPACT_ATOMS: atom_id res chain seq x y z
N MET A 1 12.24 -20.15 8.89
CA MET A 1 12.32 -19.43 9.48
C MET A 1 11.76 -18.34 9.18
N ASP A 2 11.47 -17.67 9.81
CA ASP A 2 10.72 -16.80 9.52
C ASP A 2 11.25 -15.58 9.39
N ASP A 3 11.57 -15.20 8.28
CA ASP A 3 11.98 -13.99 7.98
C ASP A 3 10.80 -13.15 7.85
N MET A 4 10.69 -12.12 8.55
CA MET A 4 9.65 -11.15 8.37
C MET A 4 10.02 -10.21 7.25
N ARG A 5 10.33 -10.78 6.11
CA ARG A 5 10.68 -9.97 4.97
C ARG A 5 9.50 -9.77 4.06
N ALA A 6 9.33 -8.58 3.57
CA ALA A 6 8.34 -8.29 2.55
C ALA A 6 8.92 -7.24 1.63
N LYS A 7 8.61 -7.37 0.37
CA LYS A 7 9.06 -6.39 -0.60
C LYS A 7 7.84 -5.91 -1.36
N ILE A 8 7.65 -4.62 -1.38
CA ILE A 8 6.57 -4.00 -2.13
C ILE A 8 7.19 -2.91 -2.98
N PHE A 9 7.00 -3.02 -4.27
CA PHE A 9 7.53 -2.04 -5.20
C PHE A 9 6.40 -1.62 -6.13
N ILE A 10 6.13 -0.34 -6.20
CA ILE A 10 5.09 0.20 -7.06
C ILE A 10 5.66 1.38 -7.82
N GLU A 11 5.54 1.31 -9.13
CA GLU A 11 5.98 2.40 -9.97
C GLU A 11 4.88 2.66 -10.98
N ALA A 12 4.45 3.88 -11.09
CA ALA A 12 3.37 4.23 -12.00
C ALA A 12 3.71 5.52 -12.72
N ASP A 13 3.43 5.54 -14.00
CA ASP A 13 3.60 6.75 -14.78
C ASP A 13 2.59 6.71 -15.92
N GLU A 14 2.74 7.59 -16.89
CA GLU A 14 1.79 7.66 -18.00
C GLU A 14 1.78 6.39 -18.83
N ALA A 15 2.88 5.65 -18.83
CA ALA A 15 2.98 4.43 -19.63
C ALA A 15 2.28 3.24 -18.97
N GLY A 16 2.06 3.31 -17.67
CA GLY A 16 1.39 2.21 -16.98
C GLY A 16 1.85 2.06 -15.55
N ILE A 17 1.52 0.93 -14.98
CA ILE A 17 1.85 0.66 -13.59
C ILE A 17 2.63 -0.64 -13.50
N LYS A 18 3.65 -0.64 -12.66
CA LYS A 18 4.46 -1.82 -12.42
C LYS A 18 4.41 -2.11 -10.93
N VAL A 19 4.04 -3.31 -10.57
CA VAL A 19 3.91 -3.71 -9.18
C VAL A 19 4.67 -5.00 -8.95
N GLU A 20 5.45 -5.02 -7.89
CA GLU A 20 6.16 -6.23 -7.49
C GLU A 20 5.92 -6.42 -6.01
N VAL A 21 5.39 -7.57 -5.63
CA VAL A 21 5.08 -7.86 -4.24
C VAL A 21 5.63 -9.24 -3.91
N ASN A 22 6.44 -9.31 -2.87
CA ASN A 22 7.03 -10.56 -2.41
C ASN A 22 6.92 -10.67 -0.91
N GLY A 23 6.57 -11.84 -0.43
CA GLY A 23 6.47 -12.08 1.00
C GLY A 23 5.14 -12.70 1.37
N ALA A 24 4.98 -13.07 2.62
CA ALA A 24 3.71 -13.61 3.11
C ALA A 24 2.66 -12.49 3.13
N PRO A 25 1.44 -12.79 2.70
CA PRO A 25 0.41 -11.75 2.63
C PRO A 25 0.19 -11.00 3.94
N ALA A 26 0.22 -11.70 5.06
CA ALA A 26 0.00 -11.05 6.34
C ALA A 26 1.11 -10.06 6.66
N ILE A 27 2.35 -10.40 6.32
CA ILE A 27 3.48 -9.53 6.56
C ILE A 27 3.45 -8.34 5.64
N ILE A 28 3.07 -8.56 4.38
CA ILE A 28 2.93 -7.48 3.42
C ILE A 28 1.91 -6.48 3.92
N MET A 29 0.77 -6.97 4.40
CA MET A 29 -0.28 -6.07 4.88
C MET A 29 0.17 -5.30 6.11
N PHE A 30 0.92 -5.96 6.98
CA PHE A 30 1.41 -5.31 8.19
C PHE A 30 2.32 -4.13 7.84
N PHE A 31 3.26 -4.34 6.94
CA PHE A 31 4.17 -3.26 6.56
C PHE A 31 3.51 -2.21 5.66
N LEU A 32 2.50 -2.61 4.93
CA LEU A 32 1.75 -1.65 4.15
C LEU A 32 1.06 -0.63 5.07
N GLY A 33 0.59 -1.10 6.22
CA GLY A 33 0.03 -0.20 7.21
C GLY A 33 1.05 0.83 7.67
N GLN A 34 2.29 0.41 7.86
CA GLN A 34 3.36 1.32 8.24
C GLN A 34 3.60 2.38 7.16
N VAL A 35 3.59 1.96 5.90
CA VAL A 35 3.78 2.89 4.78
C VAL A 35 2.68 3.94 4.79
N MET A 36 1.46 3.55 5.10
CA MET A 36 0.36 4.49 5.13
C MET A 36 0.48 5.49 6.26
N VAL A 37 0.96 5.04 7.41
CA VAL A 37 1.21 5.96 8.53
C VAL A 37 2.31 6.97 8.14
N ASP A 38 3.36 6.48 7.51
CA ASP A 38 4.45 7.35 7.07
C ASP A 38 3.96 8.35 6.02
N LEU A 39 3.11 7.90 5.12
CA LEU A 39 2.56 8.77 4.10
C LEU A 39 1.71 9.87 4.73
N SER A 40 0.94 9.53 5.73
CA SER A 40 0.13 10.51 6.45
C SER A 40 1.01 11.59 7.07
N LYS A 41 2.10 11.19 7.70
CA LYS A 41 3.00 12.13 8.34
C LYS A 41 3.73 13.01 7.34
N THR A 42 4.19 12.41 6.26
CA THR A 42 4.96 13.13 5.25
C THR A 42 4.11 14.11 4.47
N SER A 43 2.87 13.73 4.19
CA SER A 43 1.99 14.55 3.38
C SER A 43 1.14 15.51 4.19
N ASP A 44 1.19 15.37 5.50
CA ASP A 44 0.36 16.19 6.39
C ASP A 44 -1.12 15.97 6.12
N ILE A 45 -1.49 14.77 5.75
CA ILE A 45 -2.87 14.38 5.53
C ILE A 45 -3.29 13.50 6.70
N PRO A 46 -4.45 13.75 7.34
CA PRO A 46 -4.89 12.93 8.46
C PRO A 46 -4.96 11.46 8.08
N LEU A 47 -4.57 10.61 8.99
CA LEU A 47 -4.53 9.17 8.73
C LEU A 47 -5.90 8.63 8.33
N GLU A 48 -6.97 9.14 8.92
CA GLU A 48 -8.28 8.64 8.55
C GLU A 48 -8.65 9.01 7.12
N ASP A 49 -8.10 10.10 6.59
CA ASP A 49 -8.31 10.42 5.19
C ASP A 49 -7.54 9.47 4.30
N ILE A 50 -6.33 9.09 4.70
CA ILE A 50 -5.54 8.11 3.98
C ILE A 50 -6.28 6.77 3.93
N ARG A 51 -6.84 6.38 5.07
CA ARG A 51 -7.59 5.12 5.15
C ARG A 51 -8.80 5.14 4.25
N GLU A 52 -9.49 6.27 4.20
CA GLU A 52 -10.66 6.39 3.35
C GLU A 52 -10.30 6.36 1.88
N MET A 53 -9.21 7.01 1.50
CA MET A 53 -8.74 6.97 0.13
C MET A 53 -8.38 5.56 -0.28
N LEU A 54 -7.74 4.82 0.61
CA LEU A 54 -7.39 3.44 0.31
C LEU A 54 -8.64 2.59 0.14
N ALA A 55 -9.63 2.77 1.00
CA ALA A 55 -10.86 2.00 0.92
C ALA A 55 -11.57 2.26 -0.41
N LYS A 56 -11.60 3.50 -0.85
CA LYS A 56 -12.21 3.83 -2.13
C LYS A 56 -11.41 3.25 -3.28
N SER A 57 -10.11 3.29 -3.17
CA SER A 57 -9.25 2.72 -4.21
C SER A 57 -9.48 1.22 -4.35
N ILE A 58 -9.57 0.53 -3.22
CA ILE A 58 -9.83 -0.91 -3.25
C ILE A 58 -11.17 -1.19 -3.91
N GLN A 59 -12.18 -0.38 -3.60
CA GLN A 59 -13.49 -0.56 -4.19
C GLN A 59 -13.43 -0.38 -5.71
N ILE A 60 -12.76 0.66 -6.17
CA ILE A 60 -12.67 0.94 -7.59
C ILE A 60 -11.98 -0.21 -8.33
N TRP A 61 -10.85 -0.67 -7.80
CA TRP A 61 -10.09 -1.70 -8.50
C TRP A 61 -10.70 -3.09 -8.38
N SER A 62 -11.56 -3.30 -7.39
CA SER A 62 -12.20 -4.60 -7.23
C SER A 62 -13.51 -4.71 -8.01
N GLU A 63 -13.99 -3.61 -8.54
CA GLU A 63 -15.18 -3.67 -9.36
C GLU A 63 -14.79 -4.00 -10.77
N ASP A 64 -15.45 -4.93 -11.36
CA ASP A 64 -15.19 -5.25 -12.72
C ASP A 64 -16.30 -4.90 -13.58
#